data_50e6095b2d76c447d00047881fc4a4c1
#
_entry.id   50e6095b2d76c447d00047881fc4a4c1
#
_cell.length_a   1.000
_cell.length_b   1.000
_cell.length_c   1.000
_cell.angle_alpha   90.00
_cell.angle_beta   90.00
_cell.angle_gamma   90.00
#
_symmetry.space_group_name_H-M   'P 1'
#
loop_
_entity.id
_entity.type
_entity.pdbx_description
1 polymer ?
#
loop_
_entity_poly.entity_id
_entity_poly.type
_entity_poly.pdbx_seq_one_letter_code
_entity_poly.pdbx_strand_id
1 'polypeptide(L)'
;MADRRAALAATALAVLALTAVLGALATTVPTSPAPPTSDRPVTTPPTDADEVATGGRGLASLHERGLTGENVSVGVVDVTGFDTDRAPLTRSVRAARAFGTGTVDDGQTAHGTAAATVVARTAPDATLYLARVDGIDGYRQAVRWLRREGVDVIVAPVSFYGHPGDGSGEAARVAQRAADAGTVFVAPAGNLAAAHWRGTYDAAGSENGTVVFDRDDGTPVRRTAIGGGTDVTVWLSWDRAHADEDYTAELYWTNGTATRLVARSQPYPADDVPNERIVADVSPGRYFLVVRGPTDPTGARLRLVSPTHEFSRARASGSVVAPGTARGVFTVGAYDTRVDRVEPFSSRGPTLDGRPGVDVVAPDRRFADLTESGFVGSSAAAPYVGAMAALLLEADESLSPRHVELLLELTARDVGPPGADYASGHGLVDPRAAVRAAENETAGG
;
A
#
# COMPACT_ATOMS: atom_id res chain seq x y z
N MET A 1 35.78 12.83 26.87
CA MET A 1 34.92 11.64 26.83
C MET A 1 33.47 12.08 26.75
N ALA A 2 33.11 12.69 25.66
CA ALA A 2 31.73 13.04 25.29
C ALA A 2 31.77 13.15 23.76
N ASP A 3 31.40 12.10 23.05
CA ASP A 3 31.06 12.12 21.62
C ASP A 3 30.94 10.69 21.09
N ARG A 4 29.85 10.02 21.44
CA ARG A 4 29.41 8.77 20.79
C ARG A 4 27.94 8.43 21.03
N ARG A 5 27.06 9.41 21.26
CA ARG A 5 25.62 9.18 21.47
C ARG A 5 24.68 9.90 20.51
N ALA A 6 25.16 10.47 19.43
CA ALA A 6 24.34 11.23 18.47
C ALA A 6 24.24 10.61 17.05
N ALA A 7 24.57 9.34 16.85
CA ALA A 7 24.63 8.73 15.54
C ALA A 7 23.73 7.49 15.34
N LEU A 8 22.63 7.37 16.08
CA LEU A 8 21.74 6.18 15.99
C LEU A 8 20.24 6.54 15.86
N ALA A 9 19.91 7.71 15.33
CA ALA A 9 18.50 8.15 15.19
C ALA A 9 18.05 8.32 13.72
N ALA A 10 18.79 7.87 12.76
CA ALA A 10 18.43 8.06 11.33
C ALA A 10 18.69 6.78 10.56
N THR A 11 17.90 5.72 10.80
CA THR A 11 17.91 4.60 9.85
C THR A 11 16.61 3.81 9.92
N ALA A 12 16.05 3.60 8.74
CA ALA A 12 15.09 2.59 8.36
C ALA A 12 13.60 2.91 8.52
N LEU A 13 13.06 3.69 7.61
CA LEU A 13 11.80 3.32 6.98
C LEU A 13 12.16 2.23 5.95
N ALA A 14 12.30 0.99 6.39
CA ALA A 14 12.52 -0.11 5.47
C ALA A 14 11.21 -0.42 4.74
N VAL A 15 11.11 0.00 3.48
CA VAL A 15 10.17 -0.59 2.53
C VAL A 15 10.76 -1.93 2.11
N LEU A 16 10.48 -2.97 2.86
CA LEU A 16 10.72 -4.33 2.42
C LEU A 16 9.54 -4.75 1.54
N ALA A 17 9.83 -4.93 0.24
CA ALA A 17 8.95 -5.67 -0.64
C ALA A 17 8.85 -7.11 -0.08
N LEU A 18 7.63 -7.51 0.31
CA LEU A 18 7.35 -8.84 0.82
C LEU A 18 7.49 -9.85 -0.34
N THR A 19 8.62 -10.52 -0.44
CA THR A 19 8.73 -11.74 -1.25
C THR A 19 8.04 -12.87 -0.51
N ALA A 20 6.81 -13.18 -0.89
CA ALA A 20 6.13 -14.39 -0.45
C ALA A 20 6.82 -15.62 -1.05
N VAL A 21 7.71 -16.26 -0.30
CA VAL A 21 8.16 -17.62 -0.59
C VAL A 21 7.07 -18.58 -0.16
N LEU A 22 6.24 -19.00 -1.10
CA LEU A 22 5.31 -20.12 -0.95
C LEU A 22 6.13 -21.44 -0.91
N GLY A 23 6.44 -21.89 0.30
CA GLY A 23 6.88 -23.25 0.56
C GLY A 23 5.70 -24.21 0.42
N ALA A 24 5.56 -24.87 -0.74
CA ALA A 24 4.58 -25.91 -0.96
C ALA A 24 4.98 -27.18 -0.17
N LEU A 25 4.23 -27.52 0.87
CA LEU A 25 4.21 -28.86 1.45
C LEU A 25 3.43 -29.80 0.51
N ALA A 26 4.18 -30.59 -0.25
CA ALA A 26 3.62 -31.63 -1.10
C ALA A 26 3.15 -32.82 -0.23
N THR A 27 1.84 -32.98 -0.10
CA THR A 27 1.24 -34.26 0.32
C THR A 27 0.97 -35.09 -0.92
N THR A 28 1.66 -36.22 -1.05
CA THR A 28 1.46 -37.19 -2.14
C THR A 28 0.16 -37.93 -1.98
N VAL A 29 -0.76 -37.77 -2.92
CA VAL A 29 -1.95 -38.63 -3.12
C VAL A 29 -1.66 -39.53 -4.32
N PRO A 30 -1.97 -40.84 -4.26
CA PRO A 30 -1.67 -41.76 -5.37
C PRO A 30 -2.61 -41.50 -6.55
N THR A 31 -2.03 -41.38 -7.75
CA THR A 31 -2.74 -41.16 -9.00
C THR A 31 -3.17 -42.46 -9.66
N SER A 32 -4.44 -42.54 -10.04
CA SER A 32 -4.96 -43.51 -11.02
C SER A 32 -4.63 -43.04 -12.44
N PRO A 33 -4.37 -43.93 -13.41
CA PRO A 33 -3.98 -43.56 -14.76
C PRO A 33 -5.13 -42.97 -15.57
N ALA A 34 -4.85 -41.85 -16.25
CA ALA A 34 -5.76 -41.19 -17.18
C ALA A 34 -5.74 -41.84 -18.58
N PRO A 35 -6.84 -41.78 -19.34
CA PRO A 35 -6.88 -42.26 -20.72
C PRO A 35 -6.11 -41.33 -21.68
N PRO A 36 -5.67 -41.80 -22.85
CA PRO A 36 -4.82 -41.04 -23.77
C PRO A 36 -5.58 -39.90 -24.43
N THR A 37 -5.05 -38.69 -24.30
CA THR A 37 -5.51 -37.48 -25.00
C THR A 37 -4.81 -37.34 -26.34
N SER A 38 -5.58 -37.10 -27.40
CA SER A 38 -5.07 -36.79 -28.75
C SER A 38 -4.52 -35.36 -28.77
N ASP A 39 -3.23 -35.23 -29.11
CA ASP A 39 -2.56 -33.96 -29.36
C ASP A 39 -3.12 -33.25 -30.61
N ARG A 40 -3.84 -32.15 -30.36
CA ARG A 40 -3.93 -31.01 -31.25
C ARG A 40 -4.07 -29.74 -30.42
N PRO A 41 -3.16 -28.77 -30.51
CA PRO A 41 -3.36 -27.48 -29.84
C PRO A 41 -4.48 -26.74 -30.61
N VAL A 42 -5.64 -26.66 -29.96
CA VAL A 42 -6.68 -25.71 -30.34
C VAL A 42 -6.28 -24.36 -29.78
N THR A 43 -5.63 -23.55 -30.59
CA THR A 43 -5.46 -22.12 -30.28
C THR A 43 -6.83 -21.47 -30.48
N THR A 44 -7.61 -21.36 -29.41
CA THR A 44 -8.71 -20.40 -29.35
C THR A 44 -8.11 -19.00 -29.31
N PRO A 45 -8.56 -18.06 -30.14
CA PRO A 45 -8.15 -16.67 -29.99
C PRO A 45 -8.62 -16.17 -28.62
N PRO A 46 -7.82 -15.35 -27.90
CA PRO A 46 -8.20 -14.81 -26.61
C PRO A 46 -9.52 -14.04 -26.74
N THR A 47 -10.44 -14.29 -25.83
CA THR A 47 -11.70 -13.56 -25.77
C THR A 47 -11.47 -12.13 -25.26
N ASP A 48 -12.32 -11.17 -25.63
CA ASP A 48 -12.24 -9.77 -25.17
C ASP A 48 -12.16 -9.65 -23.63
N ALA A 49 -12.66 -10.64 -22.89
CA ALA A 49 -12.56 -10.73 -21.43
C ALA A 49 -11.12 -10.95 -20.93
N ASP A 50 -10.30 -11.74 -21.64
CA ASP A 50 -8.88 -11.94 -21.28
C ASP A 50 -8.05 -10.69 -21.59
N GLU A 51 -8.50 -9.84 -22.51
CA GLU A 51 -7.88 -8.57 -22.85
C GLU A 51 -8.11 -7.50 -21.80
N VAL A 52 -9.31 -7.43 -21.23
CA VAL A 52 -9.65 -6.50 -20.14
C VAL A 52 -8.89 -6.90 -18.87
N ALA A 53 -8.78 -8.20 -18.58
CA ALA A 53 -8.07 -8.72 -17.41
C ALA A 53 -6.58 -8.37 -17.41
N THR A 54 -5.93 -8.23 -18.56
CA THR A 54 -4.48 -7.92 -18.62
C THR A 54 -4.17 -6.43 -18.73
N GLY A 55 -5.14 -5.56 -19.02
CA GLY A 55 -4.94 -4.11 -19.23
C GLY A 55 -3.96 -3.78 -20.38
N GLY A 56 -3.37 -4.81 -21.01
CA GLY A 56 -2.28 -4.68 -21.97
C GLY A 56 -2.69 -4.07 -23.31
N ARG A 57 -3.72 -4.63 -23.91
CA ARG A 57 -4.22 -4.12 -25.20
C ARG A 57 -5.04 -2.84 -25.02
N GLY A 58 -5.70 -2.67 -23.87
CA GLY A 58 -6.39 -1.43 -23.52
C GLY A 58 -5.45 -0.23 -23.57
N LEU A 59 -4.32 -0.32 -22.89
CA LEU A 59 -3.32 0.75 -22.86
C LEU A 59 -2.66 0.95 -24.24
N ALA A 60 -2.27 -0.14 -24.92
CA ALA A 60 -1.68 -0.06 -26.27
C ALA A 60 -2.60 0.67 -27.26
N SER A 61 -3.91 0.39 -27.22
CA SER A 61 -4.88 1.07 -28.10
C SER A 61 -5.05 2.57 -27.78
N LEU A 62 -4.80 3.01 -26.53
CA LEU A 62 -4.78 4.44 -26.20
C LEU A 62 -3.52 5.11 -26.76
N HIS A 63 -2.36 4.46 -26.62
CA HIS A 63 -1.10 4.96 -27.21
C HIS A 63 -1.17 5.04 -28.73
N GLU A 64 -1.76 4.04 -29.41
CA GLU A 64 -1.99 4.06 -30.87
C GLU A 64 -2.88 5.24 -31.31
N ARG A 65 -3.75 5.74 -30.42
CA ARG A 65 -4.59 6.92 -30.65
C ARG A 65 -3.88 8.23 -30.28
N GLY A 66 -2.63 8.17 -29.80
CA GLY A 66 -1.83 9.32 -29.39
C GLY A 66 -2.03 9.79 -27.97
N LEU A 67 -2.78 9.04 -27.13
CA LEU A 67 -2.94 9.35 -25.71
C LEU A 67 -1.77 8.76 -24.92
N THR A 68 -0.82 9.60 -24.54
CA THR A 68 0.48 9.22 -23.98
C THR A 68 0.87 10.01 -22.72
N GLY A 69 -0.02 10.89 -22.23
CA GLY A 69 0.19 11.79 -21.09
C GLY A 69 0.86 13.11 -21.47
N GLU A 70 0.79 13.48 -22.77
CA GLU A 70 1.37 14.74 -23.27
C GLU A 70 0.78 15.95 -22.53
N ASN A 71 1.64 16.93 -22.20
CA ASN A 71 1.31 18.14 -21.44
C ASN A 71 0.82 17.91 -19.98
N VAL A 72 0.86 16.69 -19.47
CA VAL A 72 0.50 16.37 -18.08
C VAL A 72 1.75 16.09 -17.25
N SER A 73 1.76 16.58 -16.02
CA SER A 73 2.87 16.40 -15.08
C SER A 73 2.51 15.50 -13.91
N VAL A 74 3.40 14.55 -13.59
CA VAL A 74 3.21 13.57 -12.53
C VAL A 74 4.35 13.62 -11.52
N GLY A 75 4.02 13.90 -10.26
CA GLY A 75 4.96 13.81 -9.13
C GLY A 75 4.95 12.40 -8.53
N VAL A 76 6.12 11.77 -8.38
CA VAL A 76 6.26 10.49 -7.69
C VAL A 76 7.02 10.69 -6.39
N VAL A 77 6.44 10.25 -5.27
CA VAL A 77 7.02 10.37 -3.92
C VAL A 77 7.41 9.00 -3.42
N ASP A 78 8.68 8.77 -3.09
CA ASP A 78 9.14 7.47 -2.59
C ASP A 78 10.22 7.63 -1.50
N VAL A 79 10.33 6.65 -0.62
CA VAL A 79 11.31 6.63 0.47
C VAL A 79 12.66 6.02 0.07
N THR A 80 12.69 5.20 -0.98
CA THR A 80 13.90 4.47 -1.38
C THR A 80 14.78 5.25 -2.36
N GLY A 81 14.25 6.30 -2.98
CA GLY A 81 14.96 7.08 -3.98
C GLY A 81 14.79 6.56 -5.41
N PHE A 82 15.56 7.15 -6.34
CA PHE A 82 15.37 6.97 -7.78
C PHE A 82 16.70 6.90 -8.53
N ASP A 83 16.84 5.91 -9.39
CA ASP A 83 17.86 5.84 -10.44
C ASP A 83 17.32 6.54 -11.69
N THR A 84 17.63 7.82 -11.84
CA THR A 84 17.13 8.65 -12.95
C THR A 84 17.82 8.35 -14.29
N ASP A 85 18.95 7.65 -14.27
CA ASP A 85 19.70 7.27 -15.48
C ASP A 85 19.12 6.02 -16.14
N ARG A 86 18.22 5.33 -15.45
CA ARG A 86 17.54 4.14 -15.97
C ARG A 86 16.45 4.51 -16.99
N ALA A 87 16.49 3.87 -18.17
CA ALA A 87 15.40 4.02 -19.14
C ALA A 87 14.08 3.42 -18.61
N PRO A 88 12.90 4.05 -18.83
CA PRO A 88 12.67 5.24 -19.66
C PRO A 88 12.86 6.59 -18.93
N LEU A 89 13.21 6.63 -17.64
CA LEU A 89 13.21 7.84 -16.80
C LEU A 89 14.10 8.96 -17.33
N THR A 90 15.23 8.63 -17.96
CA THR A 90 16.15 9.62 -18.57
C THR A 90 15.48 10.61 -19.51
N ARG A 91 14.32 10.29 -20.07
CA ARG A 91 13.59 11.16 -21.01
C ARG A 91 12.41 11.87 -20.37
N SER A 92 11.80 11.28 -19.36
CA SER A 92 10.55 11.74 -18.76
C SER A 92 10.78 12.64 -17.54
N VAL A 93 11.95 12.53 -16.87
CA VAL A 93 12.21 13.25 -15.60
C VAL A 93 12.62 14.69 -15.86
N ARG A 94 11.80 15.62 -15.38
CA ARG A 94 12.05 17.08 -15.41
C ARG A 94 12.91 17.54 -14.24
N ALA A 95 12.62 17.01 -13.03
CA ALA A 95 13.36 17.34 -11.82
C ALA A 95 13.27 16.19 -10.82
N ALA A 96 14.34 16.00 -10.05
CA ALA A 96 14.37 15.04 -8.94
C ALA A 96 15.00 15.71 -7.71
N ARG A 97 14.39 15.52 -6.51
CA ARG A 97 14.86 16.11 -5.25
C ARG A 97 14.76 15.12 -4.10
N ALA A 98 15.71 15.23 -3.17
CA ALA A 98 15.64 14.59 -1.87
C ALA A 98 15.16 15.57 -0.80
N PHE A 99 14.27 15.09 0.08
CA PHE A 99 13.73 15.81 1.23
C PHE A 99 14.02 14.99 2.49
N GLY A 100 15.05 15.40 3.22
CA GLY A 100 15.65 14.69 4.34
C GLY A 100 17.15 14.58 4.18
N THR A 101 17.74 13.51 4.67
CA THR A 101 19.18 13.25 4.57
C THR A 101 19.53 12.54 3.25
N GLY A 102 20.68 12.86 2.66
CA GLY A 102 21.20 12.21 1.45
C GLY A 102 20.69 12.79 0.13
N THR A 103 20.96 12.09 -0.97
CA THR A 103 20.64 12.46 -2.35
C THR A 103 19.47 11.63 -2.91
N VAL A 104 19.04 11.93 -4.12
CA VAL A 104 17.91 11.25 -4.78
C VAL A 104 18.20 9.78 -5.02
N ASP A 105 19.44 9.45 -5.29
CA ASP A 105 19.96 8.13 -5.65
C ASP A 105 20.60 7.36 -4.47
N ASP A 106 20.57 7.95 -3.25
CA ASP A 106 21.07 7.28 -2.07
C ASP A 106 20.21 6.08 -1.68
N GLY A 107 20.89 4.99 -1.27
CA GLY A 107 20.24 3.81 -0.70
C GLY A 107 19.71 2.83 -1.74
N GLN A 108 18.60 2.16 -1.40
CA GLN A 108 17.96 1.17 -2.28
C GLN A 108 16.94 1.85 -3.20
N THR A 109 17.37 2.30 -4.37
CA THR A 109 16.52 3.05 -5.32
C THR A 109 15.47 2.18 -6.04
N ALA A 110 15.49 0.85 -5.87
CA ALA A 110 14.71 -0.08 -6.69
C ALA A 110 13.20 0.18 -6.66
N HIS A 111 12.61 0.44 -5.50
CA HIS A 111 11.16 0.64 -5.36
C HIS A 111 10.70 1.94 -6.02
N GLY A 112 11.32 3.07 -5.69
CA GLY A 112 10.96 4.37 -6.28
C GLY A 112 11.21 4.40 -7.79
N THR A 113 12.34 3.85 -8.24
CA THR A 113 12.65 3.70 -9.67
C THR A 113 11.58 2.85 -10.39
N ALA A 114 11.14 1.75 -9.79
CA ALA A 114 10.09 0.91 -10.35
C ALA A 114 8.76 1.67 -10.43
N ALA A 115 8.36 2.36 -9.36
CA ALA A 115 7.14 3.17 -9.33
C ALA A 115 7.14 4.26 -10.42
N ALA A 116 8.24 5.03 -10.53
CA ALA A 116 8.39 6.03 -11.58
C ALA A 116 8.40 5.40 -12.99
N THR A 117 9.00 4.20 -13.15
CA THR A 117 9.00 3.47 -14.43
C THR A 117 7.59 2.98 -14.81
N VAL A 118 6.76 2.58 -13.85
CA VAL A 118 5.35 2.26 -14.11
C VAL A 118 4.63 3.46 -14.71
N VAL A 119 4.81 4.65 -14.12
CA VAL A 119 4.23 5.89 -14.66
C VAL A 119 4.74 6.15 -16.07
N ALA A 120 6.06 6.15 -16.27
CA ALA A 120 6.68 6.44 -17.57
C ALA A 120 6.37 5.42 -18.68
N ARG A 121 6.01 4.16 -18.34
CA ARG A 121 5.57 3.16 -19.31
C ARG A 121 4.07 3.26 -19.61
N THR A 122 3.29 3.77 -18.68
CA THR A 122 1.83 3.90 -18.81
C THR A 122 1.44 5.23 -19.46
N ALA A 123 2.13 6.32 -19.13
CA ALA A 123 1.99 7.64 -19.71
C ALA A 123 3.39 8.14 -20.19
N PRO A 124 3.86 7.66 -21.36
CA PRO A 124 5.27 7.81 -21.74
C PRO A 124 5.70 9.25 -22.07
N ASP A 125 4.78 10.14 -22.40
CA ASP A 125 5.05 11.55 -22.67
C ASP A 125 4.70 12.48 -21.50
N ALA A 126 4.26 11.91 -20.35
CA ALA A 126 4.07 12.68 -19.12
C ALA A 126 5.41 13.20 -18.56
N THR A 127 5.39 14.43 -18.04
CA THR A 127 6.54 15.03 -17.39
C THR A 127 6.64 14.60 -15.94
N LEU A 128 7.75 13.97 -15.52
CA LEU A 128 7.92 13.44 -14.18
C LEU A 128 8.71 14.36 -13.25
N TYR A 129 8.23 14.49 -12.02
CA TYR A 129 8.91 15.11 -10.89
C TYR A 129 9.09 14.08 -9.78
N LEU A 130 10.34 13.79 -9.39
CA LEU A 130 10.64 12.73 -8.44
C LEU A 130 11.06 13.30 -7.08
N ALA A 131 10.47 12.80 -6.02
CA ALA A 131 10.71 13.28 -4.66
C ALA A 131 11.08 12.10 -3.74
N ARG A 132 12.38 11.95 -3.42
CA ARG A 132 12.81 11.06 -2.35
C ARG A 132 12.52 11.70 -1.00
N VAL A 133 11.95 10.93 -0.08
CA VAL A 133 11.55 11.46 1.23
C VAL A 133 12.15 10.63 2.38
N ASP A 134 12.42 11.32 3.49
CA ASP A 134 12.83 10.71 4.75
C ASP A 134 11.84 11.15 5.83
N GLY A 135 11.00 10.21 6.28
CA GLY A 135 9.99 10.46 7.29
C GLY A 135 8.87 11.42 6.88
N ILE A 136 8.07 11.81 7.89
CA ILE A 136 6.87 12.65 7.69
C ILE A 136 7.21 14.09 7.29
N ASP A 137 8.30 14.64 7.81
CA ASP A 137 8.74 15.99 7.48
C ASP A 137 9.22 16.10 6.04
N GLY A 138 9.99 15.11 5.57
CA GLY A 138 10.40 15.01 4.17
C GLY A 138 9.19 14.86 3.25
N TYR A 139 8.23 14.00 3.59
CA TYR A 139 7.00 13.83 2.84
C TYR A 139 6.20 15.14 2.72
N ARG A 140 6.03 15.87 3.83
CA ARG A 140 5.36 17.18 3.83
C ARG A 140 6.06 18.20 2.94
N GLN A 141 7.39 18.24 2.95
CA GLN A 141 8.19 19.14 2.11
C GLN A 141 8.09 18.75 0.64
N ALA A 142 8.15 17.47 0.31
CA ALA A 142 8.02 16.91 -1.03
C ALA A 142 6.67 17.27 -1.66
N VAL A 143 5.55 17.00 -0.97
CA VAL A 143 4.21 17.33 -1.46
C VAL A 143 4.06 18.85 -1.68
N ARG A 144 4.61 19.69 -0.78
CA ARG A 144 4.61 21.15 -0.98
C ARG A 144 5.45 21.56 -2.18
N TRP A 145 6.56 20.91 -2.44
CA TRP A 145 7.39 21.18 -3.61
C TRP A 145 6.66 20.82 -4.89
N LEU A 146 6.13 19.61 -5.00
CA LEU A 146 5.37 19.15 -6.17
C LEU A 146 4.20 20.09 -6.49
N ARG A 147 3.46 20.52 -5.48
CA ARG A 147 2.39 21.51 -5.66
C ARG A 147 2.89 22.87 -6.15
N ARG A 148 4.08 23.32 -5.75
CA ARG A 148 4.69 24.58 -6.26
C ARG A 148 5.21 24.45 -7.68
N GLU A 149 5.64 23.26 -8.08
CA GLU A 149 5.97 22.96 -9.48
C GLU A 149 4.70 22.86 -10.35
N GLY A 150 3.52 22.82 -9.74
CA GLY A 150 2.24 22.77 -10.46
C GLY A 150 1.92 21.41 -11.02
N VAL A 151 2.37 20.31 -10.38
CA VAL A 151 2.07 18.96 -10.89
C VAL A 151 0.58 18.66 -10.83
N ASP A 152 0.05 18.05 -11.88
CA ASP A 152 -1.36 17.71 -12.04
C ASP A 152 -1.74 16.49 -11.21
N VAL A 153 -0.84 15.51 -11.15
CA VAL A 153 -1.03 14.24 -10.44
C VAL A 153 0.12 14.02 -9.45
N ILE A 154 -0.18 13.62 -8.22
CA ILE A 154 0.80 13.12 -7.26
C ILE A 154 0.52 11.64 -6.98
N VAL A 155 1.51 10.80 -7.21
CA VAL A 155 1.51 9.38 -6.84
C VAL A 155 2.46 9.20 -5.66
N ALA A 156 1.92 8.71 -4.54
CA ALA A 156 2.70 8.50 -3.32
C ALA A 156 2.65 7.03 -2.89
N PRO A 157 3.45 6.11 -3.52
CA PRO A 157 3.46 4.68 -3.19
C PRO A 157 4.21 4.41 -1.88
N VAL A 158 3.89 5.17 -0.86
CA VAL A 158 4.47 5.12 0.50
C VAL A 158 3.41 4.76 1.52
N SER A 159 3.83 4.22 2.67
CA SER A 159 2.94 3.84 3.76
C SER A 159 3.48 4.32 5.11
N PHE A 160 2.59 4.95 5.90
CA PHE A 160 2.88 5.41 7.26
C PHE A 160 2.14 4.55 8.28
N TYR A 161 2.84 3.57 8.86
CA TYR A 161 2.24 2.47 9.61
C TYR A 161 1.78 2.83 11.04
N GLY A 162 2.48 3.76 11.71
CA GLY A 162 2.13 4.25 13.06
C GLY A 162 1.00 5.27 13.08
N HIS A 163 0.44 5.62 11.93
CA HIS A 163 -0.60 6.64 11.80
C HIS A 163 -2.01 6.08 12.02
N PRO A 164 -2.96 6.91 12.50
CA PRO A 164 -4.36 6.51 12.61
C PRO A 164 -4.96 6.12 11.26
N GLY A 165 -5.79 5.09 11.28
CA GLY A 165 -6.50 4.62 10.10
C GLY A 165 -7.80 5.40 9.80
N ASP A 166 -7.99 6.58 10.37
CA ASP A 166 -9.17 7.46 10.25
C ASP A 166 -8.93 8.71 9.37
N GLY A 167 -7.73 8.85 8.81
CA GLY A 167 -7.34 10.02 8.03
C GLY A 167 -6.92 11.24 8.86
N SER A 168 -6.91 11.16 10.19
CA SER A 168 -6.52 12.28 11.06
C SER A 168 -5.01 12.44 11.26
N GLY A 169 -4.19 11.48 10.82
CA GLY A 169 -2.73 11.53 10.89
C GLY A 169 -2.11 12.57 9.95
N GLU A 170 -0.89 13.01 10.24
CA GLU A 170 -0.25 14.08 9.45
C GLU A 170 -0.06 13.70 7.98
N ALA A 171 0.35 12.47 7.68
CA ALA A 171 0.51 12.01 6.30
C ALA A 171 -0.80 12.13 5.50
N ALA A 172 -1.92 11.73 6.10
CA ALA A 172 -3.24 11.86 5.49
C ALA A 172 -3.64 13.33 5.29
N ARG A 173 -3.42 14.18 6.32
CA ARG A 173 -3.72 15.63 6.21
C ARG A 173 -2.87 16.33 5.13
N VAL A 174 -1.62 15.91 4.94
CA VAL A 174 -0.75 16.46 3.88
C VAL A 174 -1.31 16.10 2.50
N ALA A 175 -1.68 14.84 2.28
CA ALA A 175 -2.28 14.37 1.04
C ALA A 175 -3.63 15.05 0.77
N GLN A 176 -4.52 15.11 1.78
CA GLN A 176 -5.80 15.78 1.67
C GLN A 176 -5.66 17.24 1.23
N ARG A 177 -4.73 18.00 1.85
CA ARG A 177 -4.50 19.40 1.44
C ARG A 177 -4.00 19.56 0.00
N ALA A 178 -3.34 18.56 -0.56
CA ALA A 178 -2.95 18.58 -1.97
C ALA A 178 -4.17 18.30 -2.87
N ALA A 179 -4.99 17.33 -2.52
CA ALA A 179 -6.24 17.03 -3.22
C ALA A 179 -7.22 18.21 -3.17
N ASP A 180 -7.45 18.80 -1.98
CA ASP A 180 -8.31 19.99 -1.80
C ASP A 180 -7.84 21.20 -2.62
N ALA A 181 -6.56 21.23 -2.99
CA ALA A 181 -5.96 22.30 -3.79
C ALA A 181 -5.95 22.01 -5.30
N GLY A 182 -6.63 20.96 -5.75
CA GLY A 182 -6.82 20.66 -7.16
C GLY A 182 -5.79 19.72 -7.79
N THR A 183 -4.98 19.00 -6.98
CA THR A 183 -4.05 17.98 -7.48
C THR A 183 -4.72 16.60 -7.36
N VAL A 184 -4.73 15.79 -8.42
CA VAL A 184 -5.13 14.37 -8.31
C VAL A 184 -4.11 13.66 -7.43
N PHE A 185 -4.54 13.14 -6.29
CA PHE A 185 -3.64 12.46 -5.35
C PHE A 185 -3.94 10.98 -5.27
N VAL A 186 -2.99 10.14 -5.70
CA VAL A 186 -3.14 8.67 -5.73
C VAL A 186 -2.22 8.01 -4.71
N ALA A 187 -2.76 7.12 -3.90
CA ALA A 187 -2.02 6.40 -2.87
C ALA A 187 -2.38 4.90 -2.85
N PRO A 188 -1.46 4.03 -2.40
CA PRO A 188 -1.75 2.63 -2.19
C PRO A 188 -2.65 2.42 -0.97
N ALA A 189 -3.52 1.42 -1.03
CA ALA A 189 -4.28 0.97 0.14
C ALA A 189 -3.37 0.35 1.22
N GLY A 190 -2.23 -0.21 0.80
CA GLY A 190 -1.29 -0.97 1.61
C GLY A 190 -1.39 -2.48 1.37
N ASN A 191 -0.46 -3.23 1.98
CA ASN A 191 -0.34 -4.69 1.84
C ASN A 191 -0.46 -5.38 3.20
N LEU A 192 -1.46 -4.99 4.01
CA LEU A 192 -1.55 -5.36 5.43
C LEU A 192 -2.74 -6.27 5.78
N ALA A 193 -3.50 -6.80 4.81
CA ALA A 193 -4.67 -7.61 5.14
C ALA A 193 -4.34 -8.84 6.03
N ALA A 194 -3.17 -9.44 5.83
CA ALA A 194 -2.65 -10.55 6.65
C ALA A 194 -1.72 -10.09 7.80
N ALA A 195 -1.41 -8.80 7.89
CA ALA A 195 -0.41 -8.22 8.81
C ALA A 195 -0.97 -7.09 9.67
N HIS A 196 -2.29 -7.09 9.86
CA HIS A 196 -3.04 -6.09 10.61
C HIS A 196 -3.96 -6.76 11.62
N TRP A 197 -4.05 -6.15 12.80
CA TRP A 197 -5.06 -6.46 13.81
C TRP A 197 -5.57 -5.16 14.44
N ARG A 198 -6.85 -5.11 14.77
CA ARG A 198 -7.46 -4.05 15.56
C ARG A 198 -8.46 -4.60 16.55
N GLY A 199 -8.61 -3.94 17.69
CA GLY A 199 -9.59 -4.30 18.71
C GLY A 199 -9.76 -3.19 19.72
N THR A 200 -10.76 -3.33 20.58
CA THR A 200 -11.00 -2.42 21.73
C THR A 200 -10.46 -3.07 22.99
N TYR A 201 -9.79 -2.29 23.82
CA TYR A 201 -9.29 -2.72 25.12
C TYR A 201 -10.39 -2.56 26.18
N ASP A 202 -11.48 -3.31 26.01
CA ASP A 202 -12.64 -3.37 26.91
C ASP A 202 -12.67 -4.72 27.65
N ALA A 203 -13.72 -4.98 28.43
CA ALA A 203 -13.88 -6.22 29.18
C ALA A 203 -13.89 -7.50 28.30
N ALA A 204 -14.20 -7.39 27.02
CA ALA A 204 -14.13 -8.50 26.06
C ALA A 204 -12.78 -8.60 25.37
N GLY A 205 -12.12 -7.45 25.10
CA GLY A 205 -10.84 -7.32 24.39
C GLY A 205 -9.60 -7.33 25.28
N SER A 206 -9.77 -7.43 26.62
CA SER A 206 -8.64 -7.49 27.55
C SER A 206 -8.89 -8.50 28.68
N GLU A 207 -7.82 -9.01 29.23
CA GLU A 207 -7.84 -9.87 30.40
C GLU A 207 -6.51 -9.78 31.16
N ASN A 208 -6.60 -9.42 32.45
CA ASN A 208 -5.43 -9.28 33.34
C ASN A 208 -4.30 -8.43 32.73
N GLY A 209 -4.62 -7.22 32.22
CA GLY A 209 -3.64 -6.31 31.63
C GLY A 209 -3.06 -6.80 30.28
N THR A 210 -3.74 -7.70 29.59
CA THR A 210 -3.30 -8.26 28.31
C THR A 210 -4.41 -8.22 27.27
N VAL A 211 -4.09 -7.83 26.05
CA VAL A 211 -5.02 -7.83 24.90
C VAL A 211 -5.48 -9.26 24.58
N VAL A 212 -6.77 -9.41 24.33
CA VAL A 212 -7.38 -10.61 23.77
C VAL A 212 -7.49 -10.42 22.25
N PHE A 213 -6.65 -11.10 21.49
CA PHE A 213 -6.63 -11.02 20.03
C PHE A 213 -7.85 -11.70 19.40
N ASP A 214 -8.31 -12.77 20.03
CA ASP A 214 -9.42 -13.60 19.56
C ASP A 214 -9.97 -14.48 20.69
N ARG A 215 -11.03 -15.27 20.40
CA ARG A 215 -11.55 -16.29 21.31
C ARG A 215 -11.76 -17.60 20.55
N ASP A 216 -11.08 -18.65 20.98
CA ASP A 216 -11.26 -20.02 20.47
C ASP A 216 -12.22 -20.75 21.43
N ASP A 217 -13.42 -21.11 20.96
CA ASP A 217 -14.49 -21.74 21.78
C ASP A 217 -14.75 -20.98 23.09
N GLY A 218 -14.75 -19.64 23.03
CA GLY A 218 -14.91 -18.77 24.19
C GLY A 218 -13.65 -18.54 25.03
N THR A 219 -12.57 -19.28 24.79
CA THR A 219 -11.29 -19.14 25.50
C THR A 219 -10.49 -17.97 24.93
N PRO A 220 -10.03 -17.01 25.78
CA PRO A 220 -9.27 -15.87 25.32
C PRO A 220 -7.91 -16.24 24.74
N VAL A 221 -7.64 -15.81 23.51
CA VAL A 221 -6.35 -15.94 22.83
C VAL A 221 -5.56 -14.64 23.02
N ARG A 222 -4.54 -14.65 23.90
CA ARG A 222 -3.76 -13.46 24.30
C ARG A 222 -2.46 -13.30 23.53
N ARG A 223 -2.28 -14.01 22.43
CA ARG A 223 -1.09 -13.92 21.59
C ARG A 223 -1.43 -14.11 20.12
N THR A 224 -0.67 -13.47 19.23
CA THR A 224 -0.69 -13.76 17.80
C THR A 224 0.69 -14.22 17.35
N ALA A 225 0.77 -15.36 16.68
CA ALA A 225 2.03 -15.78 16.06
C ALA A 225 2.34 -14.87 14.88
N ILE A 226 3.61 -14.66 14.61
CA ILE A 226 4.08 -13.91 13.45
C ILE A 226 4.86 -14.83 12.52
N GLY A 227 4.68 -14.63 11.21
CA GLY A 227 5.39 -15.34 10.15
C GLY A 227 5.99 -14.35 9.17
N GLY A 228 7.28 -14.51 8.85
CA GLY A 228 8.01 -13.60 7.97
C GLY A 228 9.51 -13.87 8.00
N GLY A 229 10.29 -12.88 7.61
CA GLY A 229 11.74 -12.91 7.59
C GLY A 229 12.41 -12.77 8.96
N THR A 230 13.66 -12.32 8.96
CA THR A 230 14.45 -12.09 10.18
C THR A 230 14.37 -10.65 10.70
N ASP A 231 13.94 -9.70 9.85
CA ASP A 231 13.82 -8.27 10.19
C ASP A 231 12.39 -7.99 10.66
N VAL A 232 12.16 -7.99 11.96
CA VAL A 232 10.85 -7.77 12.56
C VAL A 232 10.60 -6.29 12.77
N THR A 233 9.58 -5.75 12.10
CA THR A 233 9.04 -4.43 12.40
C THR A 233 7.55 -4.56 12.73
N VAL A 234 7.15 -4.05 13.90
CA VAL A 234 5.76 -4.04 14.37
C VAL A 234 5.44 -2.67 14.94
N TRP A 235 4.31 -2.12 14.52
CA TRP A 235 3.77 -0.87 15.06
C TRP A 235 2.53 -1.18 15.89
N LEU A 236 2.47 -0.61 17.10
CA LEU A 236 1.32 -0.54 17.96
C LEU A 236 0.88 0.92 18.04
N SER A 237 -0.39 1.20 17.80
CA SER A 237 -0.98 2.53 17.98
C SER A 237 -2.34 2.44 18.64
N TRP A 238 -2.75 3.54 19.28
CA TRP A 238 -4.07 3.64 19.92
C TRP A 238 -4.67 5.03 19.74
N ASP A 239 -5.94 5.20 20.11
CA ASP A 239 -6.63 6.45 19.87
C ASP A 239 -6.20 7.55 20.85
N ARG A 240 -6.29 8.81 20.39
CA ARG A 240 -5.84 10.00 21.12
C ARG A 240 -6.61 10.25 22.42
N ALA A 241 -7.82 9.75 22.56
CA ALA A 241 -8.60 9.88 23.77
C ALA A 241 -7.94 9.17 24.97
N HIS A 242 -7.05 8.22 24.67
CA HIS A 242 -6.33 7.39 25.63
C HIS A 242 -4.81 7.60 25.53
N ALA A 243 -4.36 8.79 25.08
CA ALA A 243 -2.94 9.08 24.84
C ALA A 243 -2.06 9.00 26.10
N ASP A 244 -2.65 9.21 27.27
CA ASP A 244 -1.96 9.14 28.57
C ASP A 244 -1.81 7.69 29.09
N GLU A 245 -2.38 6.70 28.38
CA GLU A 245 -2.28 5.29 28.74
C GLU A 245 -1.06 4.64 28.08
N ASP A 246 -0.54 3.61 28.74
CA ASP A 246 0.65 2.88 28.32
C ASP A 246 0.26 1.50 27.76
N TYR A 247 0.53 1.29 26.46
CA TYR A 247 0.35 0.01 25.79
C TYR A 247 1.67 -0.42 25.16
N THR A 248 2.14 -1.62 25.49
CA THR A 248 3.42 -2.16 25.01
C THR A 248 3.21 -3.47 24.24
N ALA A 249 3.75 -3.56 23.03
CA ALA A 249 3.88 -4.81 22.30
C ALA A 249 5.17 -5.54 22.74
N GLU A 250 5.06 -6.82 23.02
CA GLU A 250 6.16 -7.70 23.41
C GLU A 250 6.35 -8.81 22.39
N LEU A 251 7.56 -8.94 21.85
CA LEU A 251 7.96 -10.02 20.93
C LEU A 251 8.61 -11.15 21.71
N TYR A 252 8.07 -12.36 21.58
CA TYR A 252 8.58 -13.55 22.22
C TYR A 252 9.03 -14.60 21.21
N TRP A 253 10.15 -15.24 21.49
CA TRP A 253 10.58 -16.49 20.85
C TRP A 253 10.05 -17.70 21.63
N THR A 254 9.75 -18.80 20.92
CA THR A 254 9.38 -20.07 21.54
C THR A 254 9.86 -21.29 20.77
N ASN A 255 10.23 -22.34 21.48
CA ASN A 255 10.42 -23.69 20.90
C ASN A 255 9.29 -24.66 21.22
N GLY A 256 8.19 -24.14 21.81
CA GLY A 256 7.04 -24.93 22.26
C GLY A 256 7.10 -25.33 23.74
N THR A 257 8.29 -25.46 24.33
CA THR A 257 8.48 -25.78 25.77
C THR A 257 8.95 -24.54 26.53
N ALA A 258 9.89 -23.81 26.00
CA ALA A 258 10.44 -22.57 26.56
C ALA A 258 9.96 -21.33 25.79
N THR A 259 9.85 -20.23 26.51
CA THR A 259 9.49 -18.91 25.96
C THR A 259 10.46 -17.87 26.47
N ARG A 260 10.93 -16.98 25.60
CA ARG A 260 11.87 -15.91 25.93
C ARG A 260 11.41 -14.60 25.31
N LEU A 261 11.37 -13.54 26.09
CA LEU A 261 11.19 -12.17 25.59
C LEU A 261 12.39 -11.78 24.71
N VAL A 262 12.12 -11.28 23.52
CA VAL A 262 13.12 -10.86 22.54
C VAL A 262 13.21 -9.34 22.46
N ALA A 263 12.07 -8.67 22.35
CA ALA A 263 11.99 -7.21 22.24
C ALA A 263 10.69 -6.68 22.83
N ARG A 264 10.70 -5.41 23.22
CA ARG A 264 9.51 -4.60 23.53
C ARG A 264 9.44 -3.42 22.60
N SER A 265 8.24 -3.00 22.28
CA SER A 265 8.03 -1.75 21.58
C SER A 265 8.55 -0.56 22.37
N GLN A 266 8.93 0.47 21.65
CA GLN A 266 9.41 1.73 22.21
C GLN A 266 8.60 2.87 21.61
N PRO A 267 8.31 3.94 22.37
CA PRO A 267 7.66 5.12 21.86
C PRO A 267 8.33 5.65 20.59
N TYR A 268 7.55 5.99 19.59
CA TYR A 268 8.03 6.60 18.37
C TYR A 268 7.59 8.06 18.30
N PRO A 269 8.53 9.01 18.45
CA PRO A 269 8.19 10.41 18.74
C PRO A 269 7.85 11.25 17.51
N ALA A 270 7.54 10.65 16.37
CA ALA A 270 7.47 11.39 15.10
C ALA A 270 6.17 12.17 14.87
N ASP A 271 5.11 11.92 15.65
CA ASP A 271 3.81 12.60 15.47
C ASP A 271 3.00 12.67 16.78
N ASP A 272 1.90 13.45 16.76
CA ASP A 272 0.98 13.61 17.89
C ASP A 272 0.08 12.37 18.16
N VAL A 273 0.45 11.19 17.64
CA VAL A 273 -0.33 9.97 17.80
C VAL A 273 0.36 9.07 18.80
N PRO A 274 -0.36 8.55 19.80
CA PRO A 274 0.21 7.57 20.69
C PRO A 274 0.53 6.28 19.91
N ASN A 275 1.81 6.01 19.75
CA ASN A 275 2.29 4.82 19.05
C ASN A 275 3.64 4.36 19.57
N GLU A 276 3.90 3.08 19.41
CA GLU A 276 5.15 2.42 19.73
C GLU A 276 5.59 1.50 18.61
N ARG A 277 6.88 1.19 18.55
CA ARG A 277 7.45 0.34 17.52
C ARG A 277 8.43 -0.69 18.07
N ILE A 278 8.33 -1.92 17.60
CA ILE A 278 9.40 -2.93 17.66
C ILE A 278 10.19 -2.85 16.35
N VAL A 279 11.52 -2.81 16.47
CA VAL A 279 12.46 -3.13 15.38
C VAL A 279 13.47 -4.10 15.96
N ALA A 280 13.55 -5.29 15.39
CA ALA A 280 14.43 -6.35 15.90
C ALA A 280 14.91 -7.28 14.78
N ASP A 281 16.20 -7.58 14.78
CA ASP A 281 16.76 -8.67 13.99
C ASP A 281 16.66 -9.97 14.79
N VAL A 282 16.07 -11.00 14.20
CA VAL A 282 15.83 -12.28 14.86
C VAL A 282 16.41 -13.42 14.06
N SER A 283 16.84 -14.48 14.75
CA SER A 283 17.23 -15.74 14.09
C SER A 283 15.98 -16.48 13.58
N PRO A 284 16.11 -17.35 12.57
CA PRO A 284 14.99 -18.20 12.17
C PRO A 284 14.41 -18.96 13.35
N GLY A 285 13.07 -18.92 13.49
CA GLY A 285 12.42 -19.49 14.67
C GLY A 285 10.92 -19.24 14.69
N ARG A 286 10.27 -19.63 15.80
CA ARG A 286 8.85 -19.33 16.02
C ARG A 286 8.71 -18.17 16.96
N TYR A 287 7.93 -17.18 16.55
CA TYR A 287 7.72 -15.96 17.29
C TYR A 287 6.23 -15.64 17.46
N PHE A 288 5.90 -14.93 18.52
CA PHE A 288 4.56 -14.40 18.73
C PHE A 288 4.61 -13.05 19.44
N LEU A 289 3.55 -12.29 19.29
CA LEU A 289 3.34 -11.01 19.97
C LEU A 289 2.33 -11.16 21.08
N VAL A 290 2.56 -10.41 22.16
CA VAL A 290 1.62 -10.11 23.24
C VAL A 290 1.54 -8.59 23.35
N VAL A 291 0.35 -8.04 23.59
CA VAL A 291 0.19 -6.62 23.88
C VAL A 291 -0.26 -6.46 25.32
N ARG A 292 0.47 -5.64 26.07
CA ARG A 292 0.18 -5.26 27.45
C ARG A 292 -0.50 -3.91 27.48
N GLY A 293 -1.33 -3.69 28.48
CA GLY A 293 -1.99 -2.43 28.77
C GLY A 293 -2.32 -2.31 30.26
N PRO A 294 -3.06 -1.28 30.67
CA PRO A 294 -3.55 -1.11 32.03
C PRO A 294 -4.27 -2.35 32.55
N THR A 295 -4.25 -2.56 33.87
CA THR A 295 -4.93 -3.71 34.51
C THR A 295 -6.42 -3.67 34.26
N ASP A 296 -7.01 -2.49 34.36
CA ASP A 296 -8.43 -2.25 34.13
C ASP A 296 -8.68 -1.90 32.66
N PRO A 297 -9.79 -2.40 32.06
CA PRO A 297 -10.17 -2.05 30.71
C PRO A 297 -10.47 -0.54 30.58
N THR A 298 -9.92 0.09 29.54
CA THR A 298 -10.02 1.54 29.35
C THR A 298 -10.97 1.94 28.21
N GLY A 299 -11.26 1.01 27.30
CA GLY A 299 -12.02 1.29 26.10
C GLY A 299 -11.18 1.80 24.92
N ALA A 300 -9.86 1.87 25.06
CA ALA A 300 -8.95 2.29 24.00
C ALA A 300 -9.07 1.41 22.75
N ARG A 301 -9.03 2.03 21.59
CA ARG A 301 -9.00 1.33 20.31
C ARG A 301 -7.56 1.11 19.87
N LEU A 302 -7.11 -0.13 19.89
CA LEU A 302 -5.76 -0.52 19.56
C LEU A 302 -5.66 -0.99 18.12
N ARG A 303 -4.53 -0.70 17.49
CA ARG A 303 -4.15 -1.16 16.16
C ARG A 303 -2.73 -1.71 16.18
N LEU A 304 -2.53 -2.90 15.62
CA LEU A 304 -1.23 -3.53 15.47
C LEU A 304 -1.00 -3.81 13.97
N VAL A 305 0.14 -3.40 13.43
CA VAL A 305 0.50 -3.64 12.03
C VAL A 305 1.96 -4.05 11.90
N SER A 306 2.27 -4.85 10.90
CA SER A 306 3.64 -5.18 10.54
C SER A 306 3.84 -5.09 9.03
N PRO A 307 4.81 -4.28 8.55
CA PRO A 307 5.19 -4.30 7.14
C PRO A 307 6.03 -5.53 6.77
N THR A 308 6.50 -6.32 7.73
CA THR A 308 7.48 -7.39 7.52
C THR A 308 6.96 -8.79 7.88
N HIS A 309 5.84 -8.88 8.65
CA HIS A 309 5.36 -10.16 9.18
C HIS A 309 3.83 -10.25 9.14
N GLU A 310 3.34 -11.42 8.77
CA GLU A 310 1.92 -11.75 8.88
C GLU A 310 1.55 -12.16 10.31
N PHE A 311 0.29 -11.98 10.68
CA PHE A 311 -0.27 -12.36 11.98
C PHE A 311 -1.20 -13.56 11.87
N SER A 312 -1.03 -14.55 12.73
CA SER A 312 -1.95 -15.72 12.77
C SER A 312 -3.38 -15.33 13.17
N ARG A 313 -3.56 -14.17 13.81
CA ARG A 313 -4.87 -13.60 14.18
C ARG A 313 -5.08 -12.26 13.48
N ALA A 314 -4.71 -12.20 12.20
CA ALA A 314 -4.92 -11.00 11.38
C ALA A 314 -6.41 -10.68 11.21
N ARG A 315 -6.70 -9.38 11.06
CA ARG A 315 -8.01 -8.84 10.67
C ARG A 315 -7.82 -7.93 9.48
N ALA A 316 -8.23 -8.38 8.31
CA ALA A 316 -8.06 -7.61 7.08
C ALA A 316 -8.88 -6.30 7.06
N SER A 317 -10.06 -6.30 7.70
CA SER A 317 -10.92 -5.11 7.78
C SER A 317 -10.25 -3.98 8.54
N GLY A 318 -10.19 -2.79 7.93
CA GLY A 318 -9.57 -1.59 8.50
C GLY A 318 -8.06 -1.52 8.34
N SER A 319 -7.49 -2.32 7.46
CA SER A 319 -6.03 -2.40 7.26
C SER A 319 -5.46 -1.32 6.34
N VAL A 320 -6.29 -0.45 5.72
CA VAL A 320 -5.80 0.65 4.88
C VAL A 320 -4.84 1.54 5.66
N VAL A 321 -3.76 1.98 5.00
CA VAL A 321 -2.70 2.80 5.61
C VAL A 321 -2.71 4.24 5.09
N ALA A 322 -2.17 5.17 5.89
CA ALA A 322 -1.93 6.53 5.42
C ALA A 322 -0.78 6.54 4.37
N PRO A 323 -0.89 7.38 3.31
CA PRO A 323 -1.83 8.46 3.11
C PRO A 323 -3.19 8.04 2.50
N GLY A 324 -3.38 6.78 2.07
CA GLY A 324 -4.63 6.27 1.48
C GLY A 324 -5.87 6.40 2.39
N THR A 325 -5.69 6.61 3.69
CA THR A 325 -6.83 6.91 4.59
C THR A 325 -7.32 8.36 4.52
N ALA A 326 -6.70 9.22 3.74
CA ALA A 326 -7.10 10.63 3.62
C ALA A 326 -8.40 10.81 2.83
N ARG A 327 -9.09 11.91 3.05
CA ARG A 327 -10.23 12.31 2.21
C ARG A 327 -9.73 12.93 0.91
N GLY A 328 -10.41 12.66 -0.21
CA GLY A 328 -10.04 13.18 -1.52
C GLY A 328 -8.70 12.62 -2.05
N VAL A 329 -8.23 11.52 -1.48
CA VAL A 329 -7.12 10.73 -2.00
C VAL A 329 -7.68 9.48 -2.66
N PHE A 330 -7.30 9.25 -3.90
CA PHE A 330 -7.72 8.08 -4.66
C PHE A 330 -6.88 6.86 -4.23
N THR A 331 -7.53 5.93 -3.55
CA THR A 331 -6.84 4.83 -2.85
C THR A 331 -6.96 3.53 -3.62
N VAL A 332 -5.81 2.96 -3.98
CA VAL A 332 -5.70 1.84 -4.92
C VAL A 332 -5.26 0.56 -4.21
N GLY A 333 -6.07 -0.49 -4.33
CA GLY A 333 -5.74 -1.85 -3.91
C GLY A 333 -5.03 -2.66 -5.01
N ALA A 334 -4.43 -3.79 -4.63
CA ALA A 334 -3.70 -4.69 -5.52
C ALA A 334 -4.59 -5.81 -6.06
N TYR A 335 -4.49 -6.09 -7.37
CA TYR A 335 -5.27 -7.11 -8.08
C TYR A 335 -4.39 -8.01 -8.94
N ASP A 336 -4.45 -9.33 -8.70
CA ASP A 336 -3.79 -10.32 -9.54
C ASP A 336 -4.67 -10.71 -10.72
N THR A 337 -4.38 -10.14 -11.89
CA THR A 337 -5.10 -10.43 -13.13
C THR A 337 -4.90 -11.84 -13.68
N ARG A 338 -3.88 -12.58 -13.20
CA ARG A 338 -3.61 -13.96 -13.64
C ARG A 338 -4.58 -14.96 -13.04
N VAL A 339 -5.12 -14.65 -11.86
CA VAL A 339 -6.09 -15.49 -11.13
C VAL A 339 -7.41 -14.76 -10.86
N ASP A 340 -7.57 -13.58 -11.47
CA ASP A 340 -8.78 -12.73 -11.48
C ASP A 340 -9.34 -12.48 -10.08
N ARG A 341 -8.50 -11.95 -9.17
CA ARG A 341 -8.91 -11.64 -7.78
C ARG A 341 -8.07 -10.55 -7.13
N VAL A 342 -8.65 -9.89 -6.14
CA VAL A 342 -7.93 -9.01 -5.21
C VAL A 342 -6.83 -9.80 -4.52
N GLU A 343 -5.63 -9.24 -4.44
CA GLU A 343 -4.51 -9.88 -3.75
C GLU A 343 -4.86 -10.15 -2.27
N PRO A 344 -4.53 -11.34 -1.74
CA PRO A 344 -4.86 -11.69 -0.36
C PRO A 344 -4.26 -10.74 0.68
N PHE A 345 -3.12 -10.16 0.38
CA PHE A 345 -2.43 -9.19 1.23
C PHE A 345 -2.95 -7.75 1.08
N SER A 346 -3.67 -7.43 -0.03
CA SER A 346 -4.18 -6.07 -0.27
C SER A 346 -5.01 -5.58 0.89
N SER A 347 -4.68 -4.41 1.42
CA SER A 347 -5.40 -3.80 2.55
C SER A 347 -6.85 -3.52 2.19
N ARG A 348 -7.72 -3.59 3.19
CA ARG A 348 -9.17 -3.46 3.03
C ARG A 348 -9.75 -2.42 3.95
N GLY A 349 -10.78 -1.72 3.47
CA GLY A 349 -11.61 -0.88 4.31
C GLY A 349 -12.46 -1.67 5.32
N PRO A 350 -13.41 -0.97 5.99
CA PRO A 350 -13.53 0.48 5.98
C PRO A 350 -12.38 1.16 6.74
N THR A 351 -12.17 2.47 6.52
CA THR A 351 -11.33 3.28 7.41
C THR A 351 -11.92 3.31 8.82
N LEU A 352 -11.15 3.75 9.83
CA LEU A 352 -11.66 3.80 11.21
C LEU A 352 -12.79 4.80 11.43
N ASP A 353 -12.94 5.79 10.54
CA ASP A 353 -14.06 6.74 10.51
C ASP A 353 -15.23 6.27 9.61
N GLY A 354 -15.19 5.02 9.10
CA GLY A 354 -16.29 4.35 8.42
C GLY A 354 -16.41 4.58 6.92
N ARG A 355 -15.44 5.27 6.28
CA ARG A 355 -15.40 5.43 4.81
C ARG A 355 -14.98 4.12 4.12
N PRO A 356 -15.28 3.91 2.82
CA PRO A 356 -14.92 2.70 2.06
C PRO A 356 -13.41 2.34 2.17
N GLY A 357 -12.51 3.32 1.99
CA GLY A 357 -11.08 3.19 2.21
C GLY A 357 -10.29 2.62 1.03
N VAL A 358 -10.90 1.85 0.15
CA VAL A 358 -10.38 1.45 -1.16
C VAL A 358 -11.37 1.97 -2.19
N ASP A 359 -10.90 2.71 -3.19
CA ASP A 359 -11.74 3.26 -4.25
C ASP A 359 -11.79 2.33 -5.45
N VAL A 360 -10.64 1.81 -5.87
CA VAL A 360 -10.52 0.82 -6.96
C VAL A 360 -9.37 -0.14 -6.69
N VAL A 361 -9.30 -1.20 -7.49
CA VAL A 361 -8.12 -2.06 -7.59
C VAL A 361 -7.49 -1.96 -8.98
N ALA A 362 -6.19 -2.23 -9.07
CA ALA A 362 -5.47 -2.22 -10.33
C ALA A 362 -4.43 -3.37 -10.39
N PRO A 363 -4.00 -3.77 -11.61
CA PRO A 363 -3.01 -4.82 -11.78
C PRO A 363 -1.70 -4.49 -11.05
N ASP A 364 -1.28 -5.34 -10.15
CA ASP A 364 -0.07 -5.16 -9.35
C ASP A 364 1.13 -5.97 -9.86
N ARG A 365 0.90 -7.00 -10.69
CA ARG A 365 1.95 -7.90 -11.19
C ARG A 365 2.37 -7.63 -12.63
N ARG A 366 1.74 -6.66 -13.28
CA ARG A 366 2.04 -6.28 -14.66
C ARG A 366 3.50 -5.84 -14.86
N PHE A 367 4.09 -5.25 -13.82
CA PHE A 367 5.44 -4.68 -13.83
C PHE A 367 6.37 -5.40 -12.84
N ALA A 368 6.08 -6.67 -12.54
CA ALA A 368 6.87 -7.46 -11.58
C ALA A 368 8.34 -7.62 -11.97
N ASP A 369 8.68 -7.49 -13.26
CA ASP A 369 10.02 -7.56 -13.83
C ASP A 369 10.90 -6.33 -13.56
N LEU A 370 10.33 -5.25 -12.99
CA LEU A 370 11.07 -4.00 -12.77
C LEU A 370 12.10 -4.08 -11.65
N THR A 371 11.97 -5.04 -10.73
CA THR A 371 12.95 -5.30 -9.67
C THR A 371 13.29 -6.78 -9.59
N GLU A 372 14.48 -7.13 -9.12
CA GLU A 372 14.91 -8.53 -8.96
C GLU A 372 14.02 -9.32 -7.99
N SER A 373 13.50 -8.64 -6.96
CA SER A 373 12.57 -9.23 -5.98
C SER A 373 11.11 -9.25 -6.43
N GLY A 374 10.80 -8.66 -7.59
CA GLY A 374 9.43 -8.44 -8.07
C GLY A 374 8.84 -7.13 -7.52
N PHE A 375 8.34 -6.26 -8.41
CA PHE A 375 7.59 -5.06 -8.02
C PHE A 375 6.10 -5.39 -8.01
N VAL A 376 5.59 -5.77 -6.85
CA VAL A 376 4.24 -6.31 -6.65
C VAL A 376 3.59 -5.64 -5.44
N GLY A 377 2.27 -5.52 -5.45
CA GLY A 377 1.48 -4.95 -4.37
C GLY A 377 0.79 -3.64 -4.74
N SER A 378 0.08 -3.06 -3.79
CA SER A 378 -0.63 -1.79 -4.00
C SER A 378 0.30 -0.63 -4.39
N SER A 379 1.61 -0.71 -4.04
CA SER A 379 2.63 0.23 -4.50
C SER A 379 2.96 0.12 -5.99
N ALA A 380 2.65 -1.01 -6.64
CA ALA A 380 2.75 -1.17 -8.10
C ALA A 380 1.43 -0.76 -8.78
N ALA A 381 0.30 -1.01 -8.15
CA ALA A 381 -1.03 -0.67 -8.64
C ALA A 381 -1.29 0.85 -8.64
N ALA A 382 -0.90 1.57 -7.57
CA ALA A 382 -1.14 3.01 -7.46
C ALA A 382 -0.44 3.85 -8.54
N PRO A 383 0.85 3.64 -8.91
CA PRO A 383 1.49 4.34 -10.01
C PRO A 383 0.82 4.12 -11.37
N TYR A 384 0.29 2.91 -11.61
CA TYR A 384 -0.47 2.63 -12.82
C TYR A 384 -1.75 3.47 -12.90
N VAL A 385 -2.51 3.59 -11.80
CA VAL A 385 -3.71 4.42 -11.73
C VAL A 385 -3.38 5.92 -11.82
N GLY A 386 -2.29 6.37 -11.20
CA GLY A 386 -1.85 7.75 -11.33
C GLY A 386 -1.48 8.14 -12.77
N ALA A 387 -0.86 7.22 -13.51
CA ALA A 387 -0.59 7.42 -14.93
C ALA A 387 -1.88 7.38 -15.78
N MET A 388 -2.88 6.56 -15.41
CA MET A 388 -4.20 6.60 -16.05
C MET A 388 -4.90 7.96 -15.82
N ALA A 389 -4.75 8.54 -14.62
CA ALA A 389 -5.24 9.90 -14.36
C ALA A 389 -4.58 10.92 -15.28
N ALA A 390 -3.28 10.76 -15.58
CA ALA A 390 -2.61 11.61 -16.56
C ALA A 390 -3.18 11.46 -17.98
N LEU A 391 -3.50 10.24 -18.43
CA LEU A 391 -4.14 10.02 -19.73
C LEU A 391 -5.56 10.63 -19.79
N LEU A 392 -6.30 10.64 -18.68
CA LEU A 392 -7.61 11.29 -18.61
C LEU A 392 -7.49 12.80 -18.70
N LEU A 393 -6.52 13.40 -18.00
CA LEU A 393 -6.25 14.85 -18.04
C LEU A 393 -5.74 15.31 -19.42
N GLU A 394 -5.00 14.46 -20.14
CA GLU A 394 -4.66 14.72 -21.54
C GLU A 394 -5.89 14.70 -22.44
N ALA A 395 -6.81 13.72 -22.23
CA ALA A 395 -8.03 13.62 -23.02
C ALA A 395 -9.00 14.78 -22.78
N ASP A 396 -9.02 15.32 -21.55
CA ASP A 396 -9.79 16.52 -21.15
C ASP A 396 -9.11 17.25 -19.99
N GLU A 397 -8.42 18.35 -20.29
CA GLU A 397 -7.72 19.20 -19.32
C GLU A 397 -8.65 19.92 -18.32
N SER A 398 -9.95 19.96 -18.60
CA SER A 398 -10.93 20.60 -17.73
C SER A 398 -11.41 19.74 -16.57
N LEU A 399 -11.02 18.45 -16.54
CA LEU A 399 -11.42 17.53 -15.49
C LEU A 399 -10.84 17.96 -14.12
N SER A 400 -11.72 18.11 -13.16
CA SER A 400 -11.29 18.28 -11.76
C SER A 400 -10.78 16.94 -11.19
N PRO A 401 -9.98 16.92 -10.11
CA PRO A 401 -9.56 15.69 -9.45
C PRO A 401 -10.74 14.74 -9.14
N ARG A 402 -11.85 15.29 -8.68
CA ARG A 402 -13.04 14.46 -8.37
C ARG A 402 -13.69 13.88 -9.62
N HIS A 403 -13.66 14.56 -10.77
CA HIS A 403 -14.15 14.00 -12.04
C HIS A 403 -13.25 12.86 -12.52
N VAL A 404 -11.92 13.01 -12.42
CA VAL A 404 -10.98 11.92 -12.72
C VAL A 404 -11.27 10.68 -11.87
N GLU A 405 -11.44 10.86 -10.56
CA GLU A 405 -11.80 9.77 -9.64
C GLU A 405 -13.12 9.10 -10.05
N LEU A 406 -14.19 9.90 -10.27
CA LEU A 406 -15.50 9.39 -10.68
C LEU A 406 -15.47 8.60 -11.98
N LEU A 407 -14.72 9.07 -12.97
CA LEU A 407 -14.55 8.35 -14.24
C LEU A 407 -13.91 6.99 -14.03
N LEU A 408 -12.86 6.92 -13.21
CA LEU A 408 -12.19 5.66 -12.87
C LEU A 408 -13.08 4.73 -12.04
N GLU A 409 -13.87 5.26 -11.10
CA GLU A 409 -14.82 4.50 -10.27
C GLU A 409 -15.98 3.92 -11.12
N LEU A 410 -16.64 4.78 -11.90
CA LEU A 410 -17.86 4.43 -12.64
C LEU A 410 -17.59 3.49 -13.84
N THR A 411 -16.38 3.51 -14.35
CA THR A 411 -15.98 2.67 -15.50
C THR A 411 -15.20 1.43 -15.08
N ALA A 412 -14.91 1.27 -13.78
CA ALA A 412 -14.27 0.08 -13.26
C ALA A 412 -15.11 -1.17 -13.51
N ARG A 413 -14.46 -2.27 -13.83
CA ARG A 413 -15.11 -3.59 -13.91
C ARG A 413 -15.36 -4.11 -12.50
N ASP A 414 -16.61 -4.31 -12.15
CA ASP A 414 -16.99 -4.91 -10.86
C ASP A 414 -16.32 -6.29 -10.67
N VAL A 415 -15.65 -6.47 -9.54
CA VAL A 415 -14.95 -7.70 -9.17
C VAL A 415 -15.18 -8.03 -7.70
N GLY A 416 -15.35 -9.32 -7.41
CA GLY A 416 -15.71 -9.76 -6.06
C GLY A 416 -17.22 -9.79 -5.83
N PRO A 417 -17.72 -9.42 -4.64
CA PRO A 417 -19.15 -9.25 -4.38
C PRO A 417 -19.75 -8.15 -5.25
N PRO A 418 -20.97 -8.29 -5.75
CA PRO A 418 -21.61 -7.29 -6.62
C PRO A 418 -21.68 -5.89 -5.98
N GLY A 419 -21.26 -4.87 -6.74
CA GLY A 419 -21.22 -3.47 -6.31
C GLY A 419 -19.97 -3.12 -5.51
N ALA A 420 -19.87 -1.87 -5.07
CA ALA A 420 -18.70 -1.41 -4.34
C ALA A 420 -18.56 -2.12 -2.98
N ASP A 421 -17.34 -2.62 -2.69
CA ASP A 421 -17.02 -3.35 -1.47
C ASP A 421 -15.70 -2.85 -0.82
N TYR A 422 -15.40 -3.33 0.39
CA TYR A 422 -14.23 -2.88 1.15
C TYR A 422 -12.89 -3.45 0.66
N ALA A 423 -12.86 -4.41 -0.23
CA ALA A 423 -11.65 -5.05 -0.73
C ALA A 423 -11.26 -4.52 -2.13
N SER A 424 -12.24 -4.34 -3.00
CA SER A 424 -12.05 -3.92 -4.40
C SER A 424 -12.52 -2.49 -4.70
N GLY A 425 -13.18 -1.84 -3.74
CA GLY A 425 -13.83 -0.55 -4.02
C GLY A 425 -14.88 -0.71 -5.11
N HIS A 426 -14.82 0.10 -6.16
CA HIS A 426 -15.70 0.03 -7.34
C HIS A 426 -15.29 -1.08 -8.34
N GLY A 427 -14.13 -1.71 -8.15
CA GLY A 427 -13.66 -2.81 -8.99
C GLY A 427 -12.31 -2.54 -9.66
N LEU A 428 -12.00 -3.34 -10.67
CA LEU A 428 -10.76 -3.26 -11.45
C LEU A 428 -10.86 -2.14 -12.50
N VAL A 429 -9.90 -1.21 -12.47
CA VAL A 429 -9.83 -0.10 -13.43
C VAL A 429 -9.77 -0.57 -14.89
N ASP A 430 -10.53 0.12 -15.76
CA ASP A 430 -10.52 -0.09 -17.22
C ASP A 430 -10.07 1.20 -17.94
N PRO A 431 -8.80 1.25 -18.43
CA PRO A 431 -8.26 2.45 -19.07
C PRO A 431 -9.08 2.93 -20.27
N ARG A 432 -9.57 2.00 -21.10
CA ARG A 432 -10.31 2.33 -22.31
C ARG A 432 -11.71 2.87 -22.00
N ALA A 433 -12.38 2.27 -21.02
CA ALA A 433 -13.69 2.71 -20.60
C ALA A 433 -13.62 4.10 -19.98
N ALA A 434 -12.62 4.36 -19.12
CA ALA A 434 -12.42 5.66 -18.47
C ALA A 434 -12.16 6.78 -19.48
N VAL A 435 -11.22 6.59 -20.42
CA VAL A 435 -10.94 7.59 -21.48
C VAL A 435 -12.17 7.84 -22.37
N ARG A 436 -12.87 6.78 -22.81
CA ARG A 436 -14.10 6.96 -23.60
C ARG A 436 -15.17 7.75 -22.84
N ALA A 437 -15.27 7.56 -21.55
CA ALA A 437 -16.24 8.31 -20.73
C ALA A 437 -15.85 9.80 -20.68
N ALA A 438 -14.58 10.14 -20.49
CA ALA A 438 -14.07 11.50 -20.52
C ALA A 438 -14.37 12.19 -21.87
N GLU A 439 -14.05 11.53 -23.00
CA GLU A 439 -14.30 12.06 -24.34
C GLU A 439 -15.79 12.30 -24.62
N ASN A 440 -16.69 11.46 -24.09
CA ASN A 440 -18.12 11.62 -24.28
C ASN A 440 -18.69 12.82 -23.49
N GLU A 441 -18.12 13.15 -22.32
CA GLU A 441 -18.49 14.34 -21.56
C GLU A 441 -18.11 15.62 -22.31
N THR A 442 -16.91 15.66 -22.91
CA THR A 442 -16.43 16.79 -23.71
C THR A 442 -17.24 16.99 -24.99
N ALA A 443 -17.74 15.92 -25.62
CA ALA A 443 -18.54 15.99 -26.85
C ALA A 443 -20.02 16.39 -26.61
N GLY A 444 -20.51 16.30 -25.39
CA GLY A 444 -21.91 16.57 -25.01
C GLY A 444 -22.14 17.91 -24.33
N GLY A 445 -21.09 18.67 -24.00
CA GLY A 445 -21.15 19.99 -23.39
C GLY A 445 -20.88 21.09 -24.44
#